data_67308296dc5b226f55f0f5fafb5b0106
#
_entry.id   67308296dc5b226f55f0f5fafb5b0106
#
_cell.length_a   1.000
_cell.length_b   1.000
_cell.length_c   1.000
_cell.angle_alpha   90.00
_cell.angle_beta   90.00
_cell.angle_gamma   90.00
#
_symmetry.space_group_name_H-M   'P 1'
#
loop_
_entity.id
_entity.type
_entity.pdbx_description
1 polymer ?
#
loop_
_entity_poly.entity_id
_entity_poly.type
_entity_poly.pdbx_seq_one_letter_code
_entity_poly.pdbx_strand_id
1 'polypeptide(L)'
;SIYAHPGKVNTVSGVIDQATGSVSVRADFANPDHLLKSGGTGSIIIPRKTEGAIIIPQSATTEVQDKVFVYIVGKDNKVKYTEIKVDPQNDGNNYLVTEGLKVGDRYVTAGLTKLINEMEIKPVTQAEYEKSIADAEKLGSIQGNYKEMKKAFSGKK
;
A
#
# COMPACT_ATOMS: atom_id res chain seq x y z
N SER A 1 -15.02 14.26 7.56
CA SER A 1 -14.11 14.83 8.58
C SER A 1 -13.98 13.86 9.73
N ILE A 2 -12.78 13.74 10.29
CA ILE A 2 -12.50 12.91 11.47
C ILE A 2 -12.71 13.79 12.70
N TYR A 3 -13.40 13.25 13.72
CA TYR A 3 -13.57 13.93 15.00
C TYR A 3 -12.24 14.02 15.74
N ALA A 4 -11.91 15.22 16.24
CA ALA A 4 -10.56 15.52 16.76
C ALA A 4 -10.24 14.87 18.13
N HIS A 5 -11.29 14.53 18.91
CA HIS A 5 -11.11 13.99 20.25
C HIS A 5 -11.15 12.47 20.25
N PRO A 6 -10.08 11.79 20.73
CA PRO A 6 -10.08 10.35 20.83
C PRO A 6 -11.07 9.87 21.90
N GLY A 7 -11.67 8.69 21.64
CA GLY A 7 -12.55 8.02 22.59
C GLY A 7 -11.84 6.94 23.38
N LYS A 8 -12.46 6.51 24.45
CA LYS A 8 -12.01 5.36 25.26
C LYS A 8 -13.08 4.27 25.23
N VAL A 9 -12.66 3.05 24.86
CA VAL A 9 -13.53 1.87 24.94
C VAL A 9 -13.73 1.51 26.40
N ASN A 10 -14.99 1.47 26.83
CA ASN A 10 -15.37 1.14 28.20
C ASN A 10 -15.80 -0.32 28.36
N THR A 11 -16.60 -0.80 27.42
CA THR A 11 -17.19 -2.14 27.54
C THR A 11 -17.28 -2.81 26.17
N VAL A 12 -16.94 -4.07 26.13
CA VAL A 12 -17.18 -4.96 24.99
C VAL A 12 -18.17 -6.02 25.48
N SER A 13 -19.27 -6.20 24.77
CA SER A 13 -20.25 -7.23 25.09
C SER A 13 -19.62 -8.61 24.94
N GLY A 14 -19.85 -9.49 25.92
CA GLY A 14 -19.48 -10.90 25.83
C GLY A 14 -20.46 -11.74 24.99
N VAL A 15 -21.51 -11.13 24.44
CA VAL A 15 -22.55 -11.81 23.66
C VAL A 15 -22.45 -11.38 22.19
N ILE A 16 -22.39 -12.38 21.32
CA ILE A 16 -22.43 -12.18 19.85
C ILE A 16 -23.91 -12.18 19.43
N ASP A 17 -24.34 -11.16 18.71
CA ASP A 17 -25.64 -11.15 18.05
C ASP A 17 -25.62 -12.19 16.93
N GLN A 18 -26.43 -13.25 17.07
CA GLN A 18 -26.47 -14.37 16.13
C GLN A 18 -27.03 -14.02 14.74
N ALA A 19 -27.84 -12.95 14.67
CA ALA A 19 -28.42 -12.52 13.39
C ALA A 19 -27.42 -11.73 12.53
N THR A 20 -26.56 -10.95 13.18
CA THR A 20 -25.62 -10.05 12.51
C THR A 20 -24.15 -10.48 12.60
N GLY A 21 -23.84 -11.45 13.50
CA GLY A 21 -22.47 -11.86 13.81
C GLY A 21 -21.65 -10.76 14.49
N SER A 22 -22.28 -9.72 15.00
CA SER A 22 -21.61 -8.56 15.58
C SER A 22 -21.55 -8.58 17.10
N VAL A 23 -20.59 -7.84 17.65
CA VAL A 23 -20.41 -7.62 19.09
C VAL A 23 -20.63 -6.13 19.38
N SER A 24 -21.42 -5.84 20.43
CA SER A 24 -21.63 -4.46 20.86
C SER A 24 -20.42 -3.95 21.65
N VAL A 25 -19.91 -2.80 21.24
CA VAL A 25 -18.81 -2.09 21.91
C VAL A 25 -19.30 -0.72 22.34
N ARG A 26 -19.04 -0.36 23.60
CA ARG A 26 -19.32 0.96 24.13
C ARG A 26 -18.03 1.75 24.27
N ALA A 27 -18.03 2.95 23.73
CA ALA A 27 -16.93 3.89 23.87
C ALA A 27 -17.43 5.28 24.25
N ASP A 28 -16.67 5.97 25.10
CA ASP A 28 -16.95 7.34 25.52
C ASP A 28 -16.04 8.30 24.79
N PHE A 29 -16.63 9.38 24.29
CA PHE A 29 -15.92 10.47 23.62
C PHE A 29 -16.21 11.78 24.34
N ALA A 30 -15.18 12.58 24.57
CA ALA A 30 -15.36 13.96 25.02
C ALA A 30 -16.08 14.75 23.93
N ASN A 31 -17.02 15.59 24.28
CA ASN A 31 -17.81 16.40 23.34
C ASN A 31 -17.87 17.87 23.79
N PRO A 32 -16.70 18.56 23.93
CA PRO A 32 -16.68 19.94 24.45
C PRO A 32 -17.36 20.91 23.49
N ASP A 33 -17.28 20.66 22.19
CA ASP A 33 -17.86 21.55 21.17
C ASP A 33 -19.31 21.20 20.80
N HIS A 34 -19.92 20.24 21.50
CA HIS A 34 -21.28 19.76 21.26
C HIS A 34 -21.57 19.35 19.80
N LEU A 35 -20.54 18.90 19.09
CA LEU A 35 -20.65 18.46 17.70
C LEU A 35 -21.37 17.11 17.59
N LEU A 36 -21.13 16.21 18.55
CA LEU A 36 -21.80 14.91 18.60
C LEU A 36 -23.19 15.07 19.21
N LYS A 37 -24.19 14.62 18.47
CA LYS A 37 -25.59 14.72 18.88
C LYS A 37 -26.21 13.35 19.12
N SER A 38 -27.15 13.25 20.06
CA SER A 38 -27.89 12.02 20.30
C SER A 38 -28.65 11.59 19.04
N GLY A 39 -28.60 10.28 18.72
CA GLY A 39 -29.21 9.72 17.52
C GLY A 39 -28.36 9.86 16.25
N GLY A 40 -27.20 10.51 16.33
CA GLY A 40 -26.24 10.55 15.23
C GLY A 40 -25.58 9.20 14.98
N THR A 41 -25.23 8.93 13.71
CA THR A 41 -24.48 7.74 13.30
C THR A 41 -23.10 8.13 12.81
N GLY A 42 -22.13 7.21 12.94
CA GLY A 42 -20.75 7.43 12.50
C GLY A 42 -19.95 6.14 12.51
N SER A 43 -18.71 6.25 12.05
CA SER A 43 -17.75 5.15 12.09
C SER A 43 -16.68 5.43 13.12
N ILE A 44 -16.30 4.41 13.90
CA ILE A 44 -15.21 4.49 14.86
C ILE A 44 -13.99 3.83 14.25
N ILE A 45 -12.86 4.54 14.24
CA ILE A 45 -11.57 4.01 13.82
C ILE A 45 -10.85 3.54 15.09
N ILE A 46 -10.60 2.25 15.19
CA ILE A 46 -9.82 1.64 16.27
C ILE A 46 -8.40 1.41 15.77
N PRO A 47 -7.41 2.23 16.19
CA PRO A 47 -6.04 1.99 15.79
C PRO A 47 -5.51 0.73 16.46
N ARG A 48 -4.95 -0.18 15.66
CA ARG A 48 -4.25 -1.36 16.15
C ARG A 48 -2.75 -1.14 16.01
N LYS A 49 -2.02 -1.30 17.10
CA LYS A 49 -0.57 -1.20 17.09
C LYS A 49 0.00 -2.62 17.01
N THR A 50 0.71 -2.91 15.94
CA THR A 50 1.44 -4.17 15.78
C THR A 50 2.92 -3.87 15.78
N GLU A 51 3.64 -4.37 16.77
CA GLU A 51 5.08 -4.16 16.88
C GLU A 51 5.84 -5.07 15.91
N GLY A 52 6.91 -4.54 15.31
CA GLY A 52 7.78 -5.29 14.41
C GLY A 52 7.21 -5.55 13.01
N ALA A 53 6.02 -5.04 12.69
CA ALA A 53 5.45 -5.22 11.37
C ALA A 53 5.95 -4.17 10.37
N ILE A 54 6.14 -4.60 9.13
CA ILE A 54 6.56 -3.76 8.01
C ILE A 54 5.33 -3.48 7.15
N ILE A 55 5.13 -2.21 6.79
CA ILE A 55 4.03 -1.80 5.91
C ILE A 55 4.57 -1.69 4.48
N ILE A 56 3.93 -2.38 3.55
CA ILE A 56 4.24 -2.31 2.12
C ILE A 56 2.96 -2.08 1.31
N PRO A 57 3.02 -1.34 0.19
CA PRO A 57 1.86 -1.18 -0.68
C PRO A 57 1.48 -2.51 -1.35
N GLN A 58 0.20 -2.80 -1.47
CA GLN A 58 -0.31 -4.01 -2.16
C GLN A 58 0.18 -4.07 -3.60
N SER A 59 0.34 -2.92 -4.26
CA SER A 59 0.89 -2.82 -5.62
C SER A 59 2.33 -3.35 -5.77
N ALA A 60 3.07 -3.50 -4.67
CA ALA A 60 4.42 -4.07 -4.64
C ALA A 60 4.43 -5.59 -4.43
N THR A 61 3.27 -6.22 -4.36
CA THR A 61 3.11 -7.64 -4.10
C THR A 61 2.46 -8.38 -5.26
N THR A 62 2.62 -9.69 -5.28
CA THR A 62 1.92 -10.59 -6.19
C THR A 62 1.20 -11.63 -5.37
N GLU A 63 -0.10 -11.79 -5.58
CA GLU A 63 -0.90 -12.79 -4.89
C GLU A 63 -1.10 -14.01 -5.79
N VAL A 64 -0.80 -15.18 -5.26
CA VAL A 64 -0.96 -16.46 -5.94
C VAL A 64 -1.54 -17.47 -4.95
N GLN A 65 -2.74 -17.98 -5.20
CA GLN A 65 -3.40 -19.02 -4.39
C GLN A 65 -3.36 -18.72 -2.89
N ASP A 66 -3.95 -17.65 -2.45
CA ASP A 66 -4.04 -17.20 -1.05
C ASP A 66 -2.68 -16.88 -0.38
N LYS A 67 -1.60 -16.85 -1.15
CA LYS A 67 -0.26 -16.49 -0.68
C LYS A 67 0.20 -15.19 -1.32
N VAL A 68 0.83 -14.36 -0.52
CA VAL A 68 1.36 -13.07 -0.93
C VAL A 68 2.87 -13.17 -1.09
N PHE A 69 3.38 -12.67 -2.20
CA PHE A 69 4.81 -12.69 -2.53
C PHE A 69 5.32 -11.29 -2.83
N VAL A 70 6.60 -11.09 -2.58
CA VAL A 70 7.32 -9.87 -2.90
C VAL A 70 8.67 -10.21 -3.53
N TYR A 71 9.16 -9.35 -4.43
CA TYR A 71 10.51 -9.46 -4.97
C TYR A 71 11.47 -8.65 -4.11
N ILE A 72 12.32 -9.34 -3.33
CA ILE A 72 13.39 -8.72 -2.54
C ILE A 72 14.62 -8.57 -3.42
N VAL A 73 15.25 -7.40 -3.37
CA VAL A 73 16.48 -7.10 -4.12
C VAL A 73 17.70 -7.40 -3.26
N GLY A 74 18.49 -8.38 -3.67
CA GLY A 74 19.74 -8.74 -3.03
C GLY A 74 20.84 -7.67 -3.18
N LYS A 75 21.96 -7.90 -2.52
CA LYS A 75 23.16 -7.05 -2.64
C LYS A 75 23.80 -7.11 -4.02
N ASP A 76 23.60 -8.22 -4.72
CA ASP A 76 24.04 -8.51 -6.08
C ASP A 76 23.08 -8.01 -7.15
N ASN A 77 22.06 -7.21 -6.76
CA ASN A 77 20.97 -6.72 -7.61
C ASN A 77 20.14 -7.83 -8.28
N LYS A 78 20.15 -9.03 -7.73
CA LYS A 78 19.23 -10.08 -8.13
C LYS A 78 17.96 -10.02 -7.31
N VAL A 79 16.84 -10.31 -7.96
CA VAL A 79 15.54 -10.37 -7.29
C VAL A 79 15.26 -11.78 -6.81
N LYS A 80 14.81 -11.88 -5.56
CA LYS A 80 14.36 -13.13 -4.95
C LYS A 80 12.86 -13.08 -4.72
N TYR A 81 12.13 -14.01 -5.32
CA TYR A 81 10.70 -14.17 -5.10
C TYR A 81 10.47 -14.81 -3.74
N THR A 82 9.90 -14.04 -2.82
CA THR A 82 9.80 -14.42 -1.40
C THR A 82 8.36 -14.38 -0.95
N GLU A 83 7.89 -15.48 -0.34
CA GLU A 83 6.58 -15.52 0.33
C GLU A 83 6.63 -14.68 1.59
N ILE A 84 5.58 -13.89 1.80
CA ILE A 84 5.41 -13.07 3.00
C ILE A 84 4.08 -13.40 3.66
N LYS A 85 4.04 -13.30 4.99
CA LYS A 85 2.79 -13.37 5.73
C LYS A 85 2.29 -11.97 6.02
N VAL A 86 1.04 -11.74 5.73
CA VAL A 86 0.38 -10.44 5.92
C VAL A 86 -0.75 -10.57 6.93
N ASP A 87 -1.02 -9.51 7.68
CA ASP A 87 -2.20 -9.43 8.55
C ASP A 87 -3.45 -9.39 7.66
N PRO A 88 -4.46 -10.24 7.92
CA PRO A 88 -5.71 -10.23 7.15
C PRO A 88 -6.49 -8.92 7.26
N GLN A 89 -6.25 -8.15 8.30
CA GLN A 89 -6.83 -6.82 8.48
C GLN A 89 -5.90 -5.77 7.86
N ASN A 90 -6.20 -5.35 6.65
CA ASN A 90 -5.48 -4.31 5.93
C ASN A 90 -6.39 -3.10 5.65
N ASP A 91 -5.79 -1.98 5.23
CA ASP A 91 -6.49 -0.74 4.89
C ASP A 91 -6.99 -0.69 3.43
N GLY A 92 -6.87 -1.79 2.68
CA GLY A 92 -7.20 -1.89 1.26
C GLY A 92 -6.11 -1.36 0.32
N ASN A 93 -5.09 -0.68 0.81
CA ASN A 93 -3.98 -0.15 0.01
C ASN A 93 -2.62 -0.74 0.40
N ASN A 94 -2.46 -1.09 1.68
CA ASN A 94 -1.21 -1.57 2.22
C ASN A 94 -1.39 -2.91 2.92
N TYR A 95 -0.36 -3.73 2.87
CA TYR A 95 -0.23 -4.93 3.68
C TYR A 95 0.65 -4.67 4.89
N LEU A 96 0.22 -5.16 6.03
CA LEU A 96 1.00 -5.26 7.24
C LEU A 96 1.72 -6.62 7.22
N VAL A 97 3.01 -6.61 6.92
CA VAL A 97 3.82 -7.84 6.81
C VAL A 97 4.31 -8.22 8.20
N THR A 98 3.99 -9.44 8.61
CA THR A 98 4.40 -10.00 9.91
C THR A 98 5.61 -10.91 9.80
N GLU A 99 5.78 -11.57 8.66
CA GLU A 99 6.91 -12.48 8.40
C GLU A 99 7.35 -12.39 6.94
N GLY A 100 8.62 -12.71 6.67
CA GLY A 100 9.18 -12.81 5.32
C GLY A 100 9.97 -11.59 4.86
N LEU A 101 9.83 -10.44 5.53
CA LEU A 101 10.64 -9.24 5.31
C LEU A 101 11.38 -8.82 6.59
N LYS A 102 12.51 -8.16 6.42
CA LYS A 102 13.31 -7.56 7.49
C LYS A 102 13.43 -6.06 7.27
N VAL A 103 13.57 -5.32 8.36
CA VAL A 103 13.85 -3.89 8.30
C VAL A 103 15.17 -3.66 7.56
N GLY A 104 15.14 -2.84 6.53
CA GLY A 104 16.29 -2.57 5.65
C GLY A 104 16.33 -3.39 4.37
N ASP A 105 15.44 -4.37 4.18
CA ASP A 105 15.31 -5.06 2.92
C ASP A 105 14.82 -4.10 1.82
N ARG A 106 15.43 -4.22 0.63
CA ARG A 106 14.98 -3.50 -0.56
C ARG A 106 14.04 -4.40 -1.33
N TYR A 107 12.90 -3.90 -1.73
CA TYR A 107 11.93 -4.64 -2.53
C TYR A 107 11.50 -3.83 -3.75
N VAL A 108 10.99 -4.55 -4.76
CA VAL A 108 10.56 -3.93 -6.02
C VAL A 108 9.12 -3.43 -5.85
N THR A 109 8.89 -2.17 -6.22
CA THR A 109 7.56 -1.53 -6.14
C THR A 109 6.86 -1.40 -7.50
N ALA A 110 7.60 -1.52 -8.61
CA ALA A 110 7.05 -1.38 -9.96
C ALA A 110 7.70 -2.34 -10.94
N GLY A 111 6.99 -2.71 -12.00
CA GLY A 111 7.51 -3.60 -13.03
C GLY A 111 7.49 -5.10 -12.69
N LEU A 112 6.70 -5.51 -11.70
CA LEU A 112 6.64 -6.89 -11.19
C LEU A 112 6.34 -7.93 -12.26
N THR A 113 5.52 -7.62 -13.25
CA THR A 113 5.09 -8.54 -14.31
C THR A 113 6.21 -9.04 -15.22
N LYS A 114 7.35 -8.36 -15.24
CA LYS A 114 8.51 -8.69 -16.06
C LYS A 114 9.60 -9.42 -15.28
N LEU A 115 9.43 -9.60 -13.97
CA LEU A 115 10.43 -10.18 -13.12
C LEU A 115 10.30 -11.71 -13.04
N ILE A 116 11.44 -12.36 -13.03
CA ILE A 116 11.59 -13.79 -12.80
C ILE A 116 12.53 -13.94 -11.60
N ASN A 117 12.31 -14.99 -10.78
CA ASN A 117 13.19 -15.29 -9.66
C ASN A 117 14.65 -15.41 -10.12
N GLU A 118 15.59 -14.91 -9.32
CA GLU A 118 17.05 -14.86 -9.60
C GLU A 118 17.44 -13.92 -10.76
N MET A 119 16.50 -13.16 -11.33
CA MET A 119 16.79 -12.20 -12.40
C MET A 119 17.64 -11.05 -11.87
N GLU A 120 18.69 -10.71 -12.58
CA GLU A 120 19.49 -9.51 -12.32
C GLU A 120 18.75 -8.28 -12.85
N ILE A 121 18.60 -7.27 -12.00
CA ILE A 121 17.91 -6.03 -12.31
C ILE A 121 18.84 -4.83 -12.15
N LYS A 122 18.53 -3.75 -12.86
CA LYS A 122 19.11 -2.44 -12.59
C LYS A 122 18.09 -1.65 -11.79
N PRO A 123 18.25 -1.55 -10.45
CA PRO A 123 17.32 -0.79 -9.63
C PRO A 123 17.40 0.68 -10.00
N VAL A 124 16.26 1.31 -10.16
CA VAL A 124 16.12 2.75 -10.37
C VAL A 124 15.39 3.35 -9.17
N THR A 125 15.69 4.58 -8.84
CA THR A 125 14.98 5.29 -7.78
C THR A 125 13.58 5.68 -8.26
N GLN A 126 12.67 5.95 -7.32
CA GLN A 126 11.32 6.38 -7.64
C GLN A 126 11.32 7.66 -8.51
N ALA A 127 12.20 8.61 -8.21
CA ALA A 127 12.34 9.84 -8.99
C ALA A 127 12.80 9.59 -10.43
N GLU A 128 13.70 8.64 -10.66
CA GLU A 128 14.14 8.23 -12.00
C GLU A 128 13.03 7.50 -12.76
N TYR A 129 12.25 6.68 -12.06
CA TYR A 129 11.10 5.98 -12.63
C TYR A 129 10.01 6.96 -13.06
N GLU A 130 9.61 7.90 -12.19
CA GLU A 130 8.62 8.94 -12.51
C GLU A 130 9.08 9.81 -13.68
N LYS A 131 10.37 10.16 -13.73
CA LYS A 131 10.94 10.89 -14.85
C LYS A 131 10.87 10.09 -16.15
N SER A 132 11.14 8.79 -16.11
CA SER A 132 11.05 7.92 -17.26
C SER A 132 9.62 7.79 -17.81
N ILE A 133 8.62 7.75 -16.93
CA ILE A 133 7.20 7.77 -17.31
C ILE A 133 6.85 9.11 -17.97
N ALA A 134 7.20 10.22 -17.35
CA ALA A 134 6.93 11.56 -17.90
C ALA A 134 7.59 11.78 -19.27
N ASP A 135 8.79 11.26 -19.47
CA ASP A 135 9.49 11.31 -20.76
C ASP A 135 8.82 10.39 -21.80
N ALA A 136 8.32 9.22 -21.39
CA ALA A 136 7.56 8.32 -22.26
C ALA A 136 6.20 8.89 -22.67
N GLU A 137 5.49 9.56 -21.76
CA GLU A 137 4.24 10.26 -22.05
C GLU A 137 4.44 11.42 -23.03
N LYS A 138 5.52 12.20 -22.86
CA LYS A 138 5.89 13.25 -23.82
C LYS A 138 6.18 12.67 -25.21
N LEU A 139 6.90 11.54 -25.29
CA LEU A 139 7.14 10.85 -26.55
C LEU A 139 5.85 10.32 -27.19
N GLY A 140 4.93 9.77 -26.37
CA GLY A 140 3.62 9.29 -26.83
C GLY A 140 2.74 10.42 -27.36
N SER A 141 2.76 11.60 -26.74
CA SER A 141 2.01 12.78 -27.22
C SER A 141 2.57 13.36 -28.52
N ILE A 142 3.87 13.19 -28.78
CA ILE A 142 4.54 13.63 -30.01
C ILE A 142 4.28 12.67 -31.18
N GLN A 143 4.02 11.39 -30.94
CA GLN A 143 3.73 10.38 -31.98
C GLN A 143 2.48 10.71 -32.83
N GLY A 144 1.55 11.51 -32.30
CA GLY A 144 0.40 12.03 -33.06
C GLY A 144 0.71 13.21 -33.99
N ASN A 145 1.90 13.81 -33.87
CA ASN A 145 2.27 15.00 -34.64
C ASN A 145 3.58 14.79 -35.43
N TYR A 146 3.44 14.37 -36.69
CA TYR A 146 4.56 14.03 -37.57
C TYR A 146 5.64 15.13 -37.71
N LYS A 147 5.24 16.41 -37.60
CA LYS A 147 6.16 17.56 -37.68
C LYS A 147 7.08 17.67 -36.45
N GLU A 148 6.55 17.38 -35.26
CA GLU A 148 7.31 17.42 -34.00
C GLU A 148 8.21 16.21 -33.85
N MET A 149 7.76 15.06 -34.32
CA MET A 149 8.57 13.83 -34.33
C MET A 149 9.86 14.01 -35.15
N LYS A 150 9.77 14.66 -36.32
CA LYS A 150 10.94 14.94 -37.17
C LYS A 150 11.93 15.90 -36.50
N LYS A 151 11.46 16.82 -35.64
CA LYS A 151 12.29 17.80 -34.92
C LYS A 151 13.01 17.14 -33.73
N ALA A 152 12.37 16.20 -33.03
CA ALA A 152 12.96 15.45 -31.91
C ALA A 152 14.09 14.51 -32.38
N PHE A 153 13.97 13.92 -33.57
CA PHE A 153 14.98 13.02 -34.12
C PHE A 153 16.11 13.77 -34.88
N SER A 154 15.92 15.00 -35.33
CA SER A 154 16.96 15.77 -36.02
C SER A 154 17.89 16.56 -35.07
N GLY A 155 17.63 16.61 -33.79
CA GLY A 155 18.42 17.32 -32.77
C GLY A 155 19.52 16.52 -32.08
N LYS A 156 19.78 15.29 -32.51
CA LYS A 156 20.93 14.49 -32.02
C LYS A 156 21.96 14.36 -33.16
N LYS A 157 22.84 15.34 -33.24
CA LYS A 157 24.16 15.23 -33.84
C LYS A 157 25.17 15.73 -32.84
#